data_ee66a678785a1405bb2b636763e22970
#
_entry.id   ee66a678785a1405bb2b636763e22970
#
_cell.length_a   1.000
_cell.length_b   1.000
_cell.length_c   1.000
_cell.angle_alpha   90.00
_cell.angle_beta   90.00
_cell.angle_gamma   90.00
#
_symmetry.space_group_name_H-M   'P 1'
#
loop_
_entity.id
_entity.type
_entity.pdbx_description
1 polymer ?
#
loop_
_entity_poly.entity_id
_entity_poly.type
_entity_poly.pdbx_seq_one_letter_code
_entity_poly.pdbx_strand_id
1 'polypeptide(L)'
;MEASLAIIILAGGTSRRMGPSKPLEKLAGRTMLAKTVMTALSISRNVVVVAGSPAQEAAYRCEVPDGVTLVHDKIAGRGPLIGLYTGLENVDSEYAAVLPCDSPFVNKEVILCLHHVAKGADAAVPVWPDGRIEPLHSVFCVRSARRAVVEALKAETDTIREMIQQMDKVRLVSIDKIKELDPGLLTFFNINTREDLEKARRIVGQVGAYGSASAGADRK
;
A
#
# COMPACT_ATOMS: atom_id res chain seq x y z
N MET A 1 -25.37 0.59 -6.12
CA MET A 1 -24.47 0.70 -4.95
C MET A 1 -23.04 0.86 -5.47
N GLU A 2 -22.27 1.72 -4.88
CA GLU A 2 -20.86 1.87 -5.25
C GLU A 2 -20.10 0.64 -4.77
N ALA A 3 -19.20 0.09 -5.63
CA ALA A 3 -18.42 -1.10 -5.30
C ALA A 3 -17.53 -0.80 -4.07
N SER A 4 -17.61 -1.65 -3.04
CA SER A 4 -16.89 -1.44 -1.78
C SER A 4 -15.39 -1.67 -1.94
N LEU A 5 -14.58 -0.81 -1.31
CA LEU A 5 -13.13 -0.87 -1.33
C LEU A 5 -12.58 -1.12 0.08
N ALA A 6 -11.72 -2.14 0.22
CA ALA A 6 -10.86 -2.33 1.38
C ALA A 6 -9.42 -1.88 1.08
N ILE A 7 -8.64 -1.62 2.12
CA ILE A 7 -7.20 -1.35 2.00
C ILE A 7 -6.43 -2.40 2.79
N ILE A 8 -5.52 -3.10 2.12
CA ILE A 8 -4.61 -4.06 2.72
C ILE A 8 -3.22 -3.43 2.79
N ILE A 9 -2.70 -3.22 3.99
CA ILE A 9 -1.35 -2.67 4.21
C ILE A 9 -0.42 -3.82 4.56
N LEU A 10 0.57 -4.07 3.69
CA LEU A 10 1.58 -5.08 3.92
C LEU A 10 2.73 -4.48 4.76
N ALA A 11 2.78 -4.85 6.02
CA ALA A 11 3.78 -4.40 6.99
C ALA A 11 4.72 -5.52 7.46
N GLY A 12 4.62 -6.69 6.83
CA GLY A 12 5.50 -7.83 7.06
C GLY A 12 6.85 -7.69 6.35
N GLY A 13 7.75 -8.60 6.67
CA GLY A 13 9.06 -8.71 6.05
C GLY A 13 10.21 -8.24 6.95
N THR A 14 11.39 -8.84 6.72
CA THR A 14 12.65 -8.46 7.38
C THR A 14 13.42 -7.54 6.44
N SER A 15 13.37 -6.25 6.68
CA SER A 15 14.24 -5.30 5.96
C SER A 15 15.71 -5.59 6.32
N ARG A 16 16.47 -6.16 5.38
CA ARG A 16 17.90 -6.46 5.59
C ARG A 16 18.75 -5.20 5.78
N ARG A 17 18.30 -4.03 5.29
CA ARG A 17 19.07 -2.77 5.27
C ARG A 17 18.66 -1.80 6.39
N MET A 18 17.41 -1.83 6.84
CA MET A 18 16.88 -0.93 7.88
C MET A 18 16.46 -1.68 9.16
N GLY A 19 16.57 -3.01 9.17
CA GLY A 19 16.18 -3.85 10.31
C GLY A 19 14.66 -4.12 10.39
N PRO A 20 14.24 -4.92 11.37
CA PRO A 20 12.86 -5.36 11.53
C PRO A 20 11.90 -4.24 11.98
N SER A 21 12.42 -3.11 12.42
CA SER A 21 11.65 -1.96 12.90
C SER A 21 11.34 -0.93 11.80
N LYS A 22 11.63 -1.22 10.52
CA LYS A 22 11.39 -0.28 9.40
C LYS A 22 9.99 0.36 9.42
N PRO A 23 8.86 -0.35 9.62
CA PRO A 23 7.54 0.27 9.69
C PRO A 23 7.37 1.25 10.84
N LEU A 24 8.17 1.12 11.91
CA LEU A 24 8.15 1.97 13.10
C LEU A 24 9.13 3.17 13.01
N GLU A 25 9.90 3.29 11.92
CA GLU A 25 10.75 4.46 11.68
C GLU A 25 9.91 5.72 11.53
N LYS A 26 10.36 6.81 12.18
CA LYS A 26 9.59 8.07 12.22
C LYS A 26 9.94 8.99 11.05
N LEU A 27 8.89 9.49 10.42
CA LEU A 27 8.94 10.55 9.42
C LEU A 27 7.97 11.66 9.84
N ALA A 28 8.53 12.85 10.16
CA ALA A 28 7.77 14.00 10.65
C ALA A 28 6.87 13.68 11.87
N GLY A 29 7.47 13.07 12.89
CA GLY A 29 6.83 12.80 14.17
C GLY A 29 5.93 11.58 14.24
N ARG A 30 5.62 10.92 13.12
CA ARG A 30 4.80 9.70 13.05
C ARG A 30 5.57 8.56 12.42
N THR A 31 5.28 7.31 12.81
CA THR A 31 5.84 6.14 12.14
C THR A 31 5.35 6.03 10.70
N MET A 32 6.12 5.35 9.84
CA MET A 32 5.70 5.09 8.46
C MET A 32 4.39 4.30 8.43
N LEU A 33 4.25 3.31 9.30
CA LEU A 33 3.02 2.54 9.43
C LEU A 33 1.83 3.44 9.78
N ALA A 34 1.94 4.27 10.81
CA ALA A 34 0.86 5.18 11.20
C ALA A 34 0.47 6.15 10.07
N LYS A 35 1.45 6.64 9.29
CA LYS A 35 1.18 7.48 8.12
C LYS A 35 0.38 6.73 7.05
N THR A 36 0.82 5.51 6.69
CA THR A 36 0.11 4.69 5.68
C THR A 36 -1.29 4.31 6.16
N VAL A 37 -1.47 3.97 7.44
CA VAL A 37 -2.78 3.68 8.04
C VAL A 37 -3.69 4.91 7.98
N MET A 38 -3.20 6.11 8.28
CA MET A 38 -4.00 7.33 8.19
C MET A 38 -4.44 7.63 6.75
N THR A 39 -3.54 7.45 5.78
CA THR A 39 -3.90 7.58 4.36
C THR A 39 -4.97 6.55 3.98
N ALA A 40 -4.81 5.28 4.38
CA ALA A 40 -5.78 4.23 4.13
C ALA A 40 -7.16 4.55 4.72
N LEU A 41 -7.21 5.05 5.96
CA LEU A 41 -8.45 5.47 6.63
C LEU A 41 -9.12 6.68 5.97
N SER A 42 -8.37 7.52 5.26
CA SER A 42 -8.95 8.61 4.45
C SER A 42 -9.62 8.11 3.15
N ILE A 43 -9.37 6.86 2.76
CA ILE A 43 -9.91 6.21 1.56
C ILE A 43 -11.06 5.27 1.93
N SER A 44 -10.86 4.42 2.95
CA SER A 44 -11.82 3.40 3.37
C SER A 44 -11.79 3.19 4.88
N ARG A 45 -12.94 2.80 5.45
CA ARG A 45 -13.01 2.33 6.85
C ARG A 45 -12.62 0.86 7.00
N ASN A 46 -12.64 0.09 5.89
CA ASN A 46 -12.22 -1.31 5.89
C ASN A 46 -10.71 -1.39 5.61
N VAL A 47 -9.91 -1.32 6.68
CA VAL A 47 -8.45 -1.32 6.61
C VAL A 47 -7.92 -2.51 7.39
N VAL A 48 -7.04 -3.28 6.74
CA VAL A 48 -6.33 -4.43 7.32
C VAL A 48 -4.83 -4.19 7.22
N VAL A 49 -4.15 -4.28 8.35
CA VAL A 49 -2.68 -4.26 8.45
C VAL A 49 -2.20 -5.69 8.65
N VAL A 50 -1.29 -6.14 7.80
CA VAL A 50 -0.72 -7.48 7.84
C VAL A 50 0.74 -7.41 8.27
N ALA A 51 1.03 -7.91 9.47
CA ALA A 51 2.38 -8.09 9.99
C ALA A 51 2.95 -9.45 9.54
N GLY A 52 4.25 -9.60 9.47
CA GLY A 52 4.88 -10.87 9.06
C GLY A 52 5.08 -11.87 10.21
N SER A 53 4.73 -11.49 11.46
CA SER A 53 4.88 -12.35 12.64
C SER A 53 4.07 -11.83 13.83
N PRO A 54 3.78 -12.71 14.85
CA PRO A 54 3.13 -12.27 16.08
C PRO A 54 3.90 -11.18 16.83
N ALA A 55 5.24 -11.22 16.80
CA ALA A 55 6.08 -10.22 17.44
C ALA A 55 5.93 -8.84 16.76
N GLN A 56 5.87 -8.80 15.43
CA GLN A 56 5.61 -7.56 14.68
C GLN A 56 4.19 -7.06 14.92
N GLU A 57 3.18 -7.95 14.95
CA GLU A 57 1.80 -7.57 15.28
C GLU A 57 1.74 -6.89 16.65
N ALA A 58 2.34 -7.49 17.67
CA ALA A 58 2.39 -6.90 19.01
C ALA A 58 3.07 -5.53 19.02
N ALA A 59 4.19 -5.37 18.28
CA ALA A 59 4.92 -4.12 18.17
C ALA A 59 4.12 -3.01 17.44
N TYR A 60 3.22 -3.38 16.53
CA TYR A 60 2.43 -2.42 15.74
C TYR A 60 1.13 -1.99 16.44
N ARG A 61 0.73 -2.67 17.52
CA ARG A 61 -0.55 -2.44 18.21
C ARG A 61 -0.77 -0.97 18.61
N CYS A 62 0.25 -0.31 19.10
CA CYS A 62 0.17 1.11 19.50
C CYS A 62 0.16 2.10 18.33
N GLU A 63 0.50 1.64 17.12
CA GLU A 63 0.56 2.47 15.90
C GLU A 63 -0.71 2.35 15.05
N VAL A 64 -1.55 1.39 15.37
CA VAL A 64 -2.78 1.06 14.62
C VAL A 64 -3.99 1.44 15.47
N PRO A 65 -4.83 2.38 14.99
CA PRO A 65 -6.00 2.83 15.74
C PRO A 65 -7.06 1.74 15.90
N ASP A 66 -7.92 1.89 16.92
CA ASP A 66 -9.11 1.08 17.06
C ASP A 66 -9.98 1.13 15.79
N GLY A 67 -10.56 -0.03 15.42
CA GLY A 67 -11.36 -0.17 14.21
C GLY A 67 -10.56 -0.56 12.95
N VAL A 68 -9.23 -0.56 13.01
CA VAL A 68 -8.36 -1.15 11.98
C VAL A 68 -8.02 -2.59 12.37
N THR A 69 -8.23 -3.52 11.46
CA THR A 69 -7.87 -4.93 11.67
C THR A 69 -6.35 -5.10 11.58
N LEU A 70 -5.74 -5.62 12.63
CA LEU A 70 -4.31 -5.95 12.65
C LEU A 70 -4.15 -7.45 12.82
N VAL A 71 -3.48 -8.09 11.87
CA VAL A 71 -3.24 -9.54 11.81
C VAL A 71 -1.80 -9.84 11.44
N HIS A 72 -1.38 -11.09 11.62
CA HIS A 72 -0.08 -11.56 11.16
C HIS A 72 -0.20 -12.78 10.24
N ASP A 73 0.83 -13.03 9.46
CA ASP A 73 0.91 -14.19 8.58
C ASP A 73 0.89 -15.50 9.40
N LYS A 74 -0.07 -16.38 9.09
CA LYS A 74 -0.21 -17.69 9.71
C LYS A 74 0.46 -18.81 8.93
N ILE A 75 0.80 -18.53 7.66
CA ILE A 75 1.45 -19.48 6.77
C ILE A 75 2.95 -19.18 6.78
N ALA A 76 3.75 -20.25 7.01
CA ALA A 76 5.20 -20.13 6.89
C ALA A 76 5.59 -19.91 5.42
N GLY A 77 6.45 -18.93 5.18
CA GLY A 77 6.94 -18.61 3.84
C GLY A 77 7.60 -17.25 3.78
N ARG A 78 7.94 -16.82 2.59
CA ARG A 78 8.58 -15.53 2.33
C ARG A 78 7.86 -14.81 1.18
N GLY A 79 7.97 -13.48 1.18
CA GLY A 79 7.47 -12.66 0.10
C GLY A 79 6.10 -12.00 0.39
N PRO A 80 5.74 -11.00 -0.43
CA PRO A 80 4.53 -10.22 -0.23
C PRO A 80 3.23 -10.97 -0.56
N LEU A 81 3.34 -12.12 -1.25
CA LEU A 81 2.19 -12.91 -1.67
C LEU A 81 1.45 -13.51 -0.47
N ILE A 82 2.20 -13.96 0.56
CA ILE A 82 1.62 -14.51 1.79
C ILE A 82 0.88 -13.41 2.55
N GLY A 83 1.48 -12.23 2.68
CA GLY A 83 0.81 -11.09 3.29
C GLY A 83 -0.46 -10.69 2.53
N LEU A 84 -0.45 -10.74 1.20
CA LEU A 84 -1.64 -10.52 0.39
C LEU A 84 -2.71 -11.57 0.67
N TYR A 85 -2.35 -12.86 0.72
CA TYR A 85 -3.26 -13.93 1.07
C TYR A 85 -3.92 -13.67 2.44
N THR A 86 -3.10 -13.41 3.47
CA THR A 86 -3.58 -13.09 4.82
C THR A 86 -4.52 -11.87 4.81
N GLY A 87 -4.16 -10.81 4.10
CA GLY A 87 -4.99 -9.61 3.98
C GLY A 87 -6.33 -9.88 3.30
N LEU A 88 -6.32 -10.61 2.19
CA LEU A 88 -7.54 -10.98 1.46
C LEU A 88 -8.51 -11.84 2.28
N GLU A 89 -8.01 -12.72 3.15
CA GLU A 89 -8.87 -13.51 4.05
C GLU A 89 -9.54 -12.66 5.14
N ASN A 90 -9.04 -11.44 5.40
CA ASN A 90 -9.53 -10.56 6.47
C ASN A 90 -10.28 -9.31 5.95
N VAL A 91 -10.61 -9.25 4.66
CA VAL A 91 -11.43 -8.17 4.08
C VAL A 91 -12.79 -8.71 3.61
N ASP A 92 -13.84 -7.91 3.81
CA ASP A 92 -15.17 -8.16 3.28
C ASP A 92 -15.59 -6.97 2.40
N SER A 93 -15.04 -6.94 1.18
CA SER A 93 -15.28 -5.90 0.18
C SER A 93 -15.19 -6.49 -1.21
N GLU A 94 -15.77 -5.83 -2.20
CA GLU A 94 -15.71 -6.27 -3.59
C GLU A 94 -14.29 -6.10 -4.16
N TYR A 95 -13.63 -4.99 -3.80
CA TYR A 95 -12.27 -4.66 -4.21
C TYR A 95 -11.37 -4.42 -3.00
N ALA A 96 -10.07 -4.66 -3.17
CA ALA A 96 -9.04 -4.32 -2.20
C ALA A 96 -7.85 -3.63 -2.88
N ALA A 97 -7.45 -2.48 -2.37
CA ALA A 97 -6.17 -1.87 -2.71
C ALA A 97 -5.08 -2.45 -1.80
N VAL A 98 -3.92 -2.73 -2.38
CA VAL A 98 -2.75 -3.21 -1.65
C VAL A 98 -1.73 -2.09 -1.56
N LEU A 99 -1.25 -1.82 -0.35
CA LEU A 99 -0.27 -0.77 -0.08
C LEU A 99 0.90 -1.35 0.73
N PRO A 100 2.14 -1.01 0.40
CA PRO A 100 3.27 -1.31 1.28
C PRO A 100 3.36 -0.26 2.39
N CYS A 101 3.76 -0.68 3.59
CA CYS A 101 3.89 0.24 4.73
C CYS A 101 5.04 1.25 4.62
N ASP A 102 5.92 1.08 3.64
CA ASP A 102 7.10 1.92 3.40
C ASP A 102 6.91 2.99 2.33
N SER A 103 5.68 3.21 1.87
CA SER A 103 5.28 4.29 0.94
C SER A 103 4.49 5.37 1.69
N PRO A 104 5.15 6.28 2.42
CA PRO A 104 4.46 7.23 3.30
C PRO A 104 3.77 8.39 2.57
N PHE A 105 3.91 8.47 1.25
CA PHE A 105 3.37 9.54 0.40
C PHE A 105 2.27 9.06 -0.55
N VAL A 106 1.66 7.90 -0.28
CA VAL A 106 0.55 7.41 -1.12
C VAL A 106 -0.50 8.49 -1.29
N ASN A 107 -0.80 8.83 -2.55
CA ASN A 107 -1.85 9.75 -2.90
C ASN A 107 -3.19 9.00 -2.99
N LYS A 108 -4.19 9.44 -2.20
CA LYS A 108 -5.51 8.82 -2.16
C LYS A 108 -6.23 8.87 -3.51
N GLU A 109 -6.05 9.95 -4.29
CA GLU A 109 -6.71 10.11 -5.59
C GLU A 109 -6.18 9.08 -6.61
N VAL A 110 -4.91 8.69 -6.51
CA VAL A 110 -4.34 7.60 -7.32
C VAL A 110 -5.03 6.27 -6.99
N ILE A 111 -5.23 5.96 -5.70
CA ILE A 111 -5.90 4.72 -5.28
C ILE A 111 -7.37 4.71 -5.70
N LEU A 112 -8.07 5.84 -5.55
CA LEU A 112 -9.47 5.97 -6.00
C LEU A 112 -9.59 5.85 -7.53
N CYS A 113 -8.66 6.42 -8.29
CA CYS A 113 -8.59 6.24 -9.75
C CYS A 113 -8.38 4.77 -10.13
N LEU A 114 -7.45 4.07 -9.48
CA LEU A 114 -7.21 2.64 -9.70
C LEU A 114 -8.45 1.81 -9.34
N HIS A 115 -9.14 2.12 -8.25
CA HIS A 115 -10.40 1.48 -7.88
C HIS A 115 -11.46 1.68 -8.97
N HIS A 116 -11.61 2.90 -9.48
CA HIS A 116 -12.54 3.16 -10.58
C HIS A 116 -12.21 2.33 -11.82
N VAL A 117 -10.93 2.25 -12.18
CA VAL A 117 -10.46 1.44 -13.33
C VAL A 117 -10.66 -0.05 -13.07
N ALA A 118 -10.54 -0.54 -11.84
CA ALA A 118 -10.69 -1.95 -11.50
C ALA A 118 -12.13 -2.48 -11.65
N LYS A 119 -13.15 -1.62 -11.65
CA LYS A 119 -14.57 -2.05 -11.72
C LYS A 119 -14.85 -2.91 -12.96
N GLY A 120 -15.28 -4.16 -12.73
CA GLY A 120 -15.56 -5.14 -13.80
C GLY A 120 -14.29 -5.80 -14.38
N ALA A 121 -13.15 -5.66 -13.73
CA ALA A 121 -11.89 -6.35 -14.02
C ALA A 121 -11.40 -7.11 -12.79
N ASP A 122 -10.40 -7.98 -12.96
CA ASP A 122 -9.75 -8.71 -11.86
C ASP A 122 -8.75 -7.84 -11.12
N ALA A 123 -8.10 -6.92 -11.82
CA ALA A 123 -7.17 -5.95 -11.22
C ALA A 123 -7.03 -4.67 -12.06
N ALA A 124 -6.64 -3.58 -11.39
CA ALA A 124 -6.04 -2.39 -12.00
C ALA A 124 -4.64 -2.21 -11.44
N VAL A 125 -3.65 -2.17 -12.34
CA VAL A 125 -2.23 -2.24 -11.99
C VAL A 125 -1.47 -1.09 -12.67
N PRO A 126 -0.74 -0.24 -11.93
CA PRO A 126 0.11 0.77 -12.53
C PRO A 126 1.24 0.14 -13.34
N VAL A 127 1.53 0.72 -14.52
CA VAL A 127 2.58 0.23 -15.41
C VAL A 127 3.45 1.39 -15.90
N TRP A 128 4.77 1.19 -15.80
CA TRP A 128 5.79 2.10 -16.30
C TRP A 128 5.98 1.94 -17.82
N PRO A 129 6.55 2.94 -18.53
CA PRO A 129 6.80 2.84 -19.97
C PRO A 129 7.71 1.66 -20.37
N ASP A 130 8.54 1.18 -19.47
CA ASP A 130 9.42 0.02 -19.64
C ASP A 130 8.71 -1.34 -19.42
N GLY A 131 7.39 -1.33 -19.15
CA GLY A 131 6.60 -2.54 -18.88
C GLY A 131 6.69 -3.04 -17.42
N ARG A 132 7.45 -2.39 -16.56
CA ARG A 132 7.49 -2.69 -15.13
C ARG A 132 6.17 -2.29 -14.47
N ILE A 133 5.58 -3.17 -13.68
CA ILE A 133 4.34 -2.93 -12.95
C ILE A 133 4.61 -2.64 -11.47
N GLU A 134 3.62 -2.00 -10.80
CA GLU A 134 3.63 -1.72 -9.36
C GLU A 134 2.58 -2.57 -8.61
N PRO A 135 2.87 -3.84 -8.31
CA PRO A 135 1.91 -4.77 -7.72
C PRO A 135 1.40 -4.34 -6.33
N LEU A 136 2.27 -3.67 -5.54
CA LEU A 136 1.96 -3.22 -4.19
C LEU A 136 1.25 -1.85 -4.14
N HIS A 137 0.86 -1.31 -5.29
CA HIS A 137 0.02 -0.12 -5.40
C HIS A 137 -1.15 -0.41 -6.36
N SER A 138 -1.63 -1.65 -6.35
CA SER A 138 -2.68 -2.13 -7.27
C SER A 138 -4.00 -2.32 -6.54
N VAL A 139 -5.08 -2.32 -7.30
CA VAL A 139 -6.42 -2.65 -6.81
C VAL A 139 -6.89 -3.95 -7.45
N PHE A 140 -7.38 -4.87 -6.62
CA PHE A 140 -7.81 -6.20 -7.01
C PHE A 140 -9.29 -6.43 -6.72
N CYS A 141 -10.00 -7.13 -7.59
CA CYS A 141 -11.25 -7.79 -7.25
C CYS A 141 -10.95 -8.89 -6.22
N VAL A 142 -11.50 -8.80 -5.01
CA VAL A 142 -11.19 -9.69 -3.89
C VAL A 142 -11.43 -11.15 -4.25
N ARG A 143 -12.56 -11.46 -4.91
CA ARG A 143 -12.89 -12.82 -5.32
C ARG A 143 -11.88 -13.42 -6.30
N SER A 144 -11.47 -12.65 -7.30
CA SER A 144 -10.47 -13.10 -8.29
C SER A 144 -9.09 -13.22 -7.67
N ALA A 145 -8.69 -12.26 -6.82
CA ALA A 145 -7.40 -12.28 -6.14
C ALA A 145 -7.27 -13.45 -5.16
N ARG A 146 -8.34 -13.79 -4.40
CA ARG A 146 -8.33 -14.97 -3.51
C ARG A 146 -8.06 -16.27 -4.28
N ARG A 147 -8.64 -16.44 -5.46
CA ARG A 147 -8.35 -17.61 -6.31
C ARG A 147 -6.92 -17.58 -6.84
N ALA A 148 -6.51 -16.44 -7.40
CA ALA A 148 -5.19 -16.32 -8.00
C ALA A 148 -4.05 -16.49 -6.99
N VAL A 149 -4.19 -15.96 -5.76
CA VAL A 149 -3.17 -16.10 -4.72
C VAL A 149 -3.02 -17.56 -4.27
N VAL A 150 -4.10 -18.31 -4.16
CA VAL A 150 -4.07 -19.73 -3.80
C VAL A 150 -3.36 -20.56 -4.88
N GLU A 151 -3.67 -20.32 -6.16
CA GLU A 151 -3.01 -21.02 -7.27
C GLU A 151 -1.53 -20.64 -7.37
N ALA A 152 -1.18 -19.36 -7.17
CA ALA A 152 0.19 -18.91 -7.13
C ALA A 152 1.00 -19.57 -6.00
N LEU A 153 0.42 -19.67 -4.80
CA LEU A 153 1.05 -20.35 -3.66
C LEU A 153 1.24 -21.86 -3.91
N LYS A 154 0.28 -22.54 -4.56
CA LYS A 154 0.43 -23.94 -4.97
C LYS A 154 1.54 -24.14 -6.03
N ALA A 155 1.74 -23.15 -6.89
CA ALA A 155 2.80 -23.12 -7.88
C ALA A 155 4.16 -22.68 -7.30
N GLU A 156 4.25 -22.55 -5.97
CA GLU A 156 5.46 -22.14 -5.23
C GLU A 156 6.02 -20.78 -5.69
N THR A 157 5.15 -19.87 -6.17
CA THR A 157 5.57 -18.51 -6.51
C THR A 157 5.53 -17.62 -5.28
N ASP A 158 6.47 -16.65 -5.20
CA ASP A 158 6.61 -15.76 -4.05
C ASP A 158 6.10 -14.33 -4.34
N THR A 159 5.79 -14.03 -5.60
CA THR A 159 5.57 -12.66 -6.05
C THR A 159 4.13 -12.39 -6.48
N ILE A 160 3.61 -11.22 -6.08
CA ILE A 160 2.31 -10.73 -6.56
C ILE A 160 2.36 -10.49 -8.08
N ARG A 161 3.53 -10.19 -8.65
CA ARG A 161 3.71 -10.01 -10.09
C ARG A 161 3.32 -11.28 -10.87
N GLU A 162 3.81 -12.43 -10.44
CA GLU A 162 3.51 -13.72 -11.08
C GLU A 162 2.04 -14.09 -10.90
N MET A 163 1.45 -13.79 -9.72
CA MET A 163 0.01 -13.93 -9.51
C MET A 163 -0.79 -13.09 -10.52
N ILE A 164 -0.42 -11.82 -10.73
CA ILE A 164 -1.09 -10.93 -11.69
C ILE A 164 -1.03 -11.48 -13.11
N GLN A 165 0.08 -12.10 -13.52
CA GLN A 165 0.24 -12.70 -14.86
C GLN A 165 -0.71 -13.86 -15.13
N GLN A 166 -1.27 -14.48 -14.08
CA GLN A 166 -2.23 -15.57 -14.16
C GLN A 166 -3.69 -15.09 -14.12
N MET A 167 -3.93 -13.78 -13.99
CA MET A 167 -5.28 -13.21 -13.94
C MET A 167 -5.77 -12.86 -15.36
N ASP A 168 -7.07 -13.09 -15.64
CA ASP A 168 -7.63 -12.96 -16.99
C ASP A 168 -7.86 -11.50 -17.42
N LYS A 169 -8.40 -10.68 -16.51
CA LYS A 169 -8.84 -9.31 -16.82
C LYS A 169 -8.05 -8.27 -16.04
N VAL A 170 -6.77 -8.08 -16.38
CA VAL A 170 -5.92 -7.06 -15.78
C VAL A 170 -5.96 -5.78 -16.61
N ARG A 171 -6.30 -4.66 -15.99
CA ARG A 171 -6.23 -3.33 -16.61
C ARG A 171 -4.94 -2.63 -16.18
N LEU A 172 -4.07 -2.40 -17.14
CA LEU A 172 -2.84 -1.65 -16.92
C LEU A 172 -3.14 -0.14 -16.99
N VAL A 173 -2.70 0.60 -15.97
CA VAL A 173 -2.85 2.06 -15.89
C VAL A 173 -1.48 2.70 -16.06
N SER A 174 -1.30 3.42 -17.16
CA SER A 174 -0.02 4.11 -17.44
C SER A 174 0.36 5.08 -16.32
N ILE A 175 1.64 5.09 -15.94
CA ILE A 175 2.20 6.07 -15.01
C ILE A 175 1.98 7.51 -15.52
N ASP A 176 1.96 7.75 -16.83
CA ASP A 176 1.70 9.09 -17.36
C ASP A 176 0.29 9.60 -17.01
N LYS A 177 -0.70 8.70 -16.99
CA LYS A 177 -2.04 9.04 -16.50
C LYS A 177 -2.04 9.31 -14.98
N ILE A 178 -1.23 8.57 -14.22
CA ILE A 178 -1.11 8.76 -12.77
C ILE A 178 -0.43 10.09 -12.44
N LYS A 179 0.50 10.56 -13.28
CA LYS A 179 1.15 11.89 -13.12
C LYS A 179 0.18 13.06 -13.14
N GLU A 180 -1.00 12.91 -13.73
CA GLU A 180 -2.05 13.94 -13.68
C GLU A 180 -2.58 14.15 -12.24
N LEU A 181 -2.55 13.09 -11.42
CA LEU A 181 -3.02 13.10 -10.02
C LEU A 181 -1.87 13.24 -9.02
N ASP A 182 -0.70 12.73 -9.36
CA ASP A 182 0.52 12.73 -8.55
C ASP A 182 1.74 13.09 -9.41
N PRO A 183 1.96 14.40 -9.72
CA PRO A 183 3.01 14.85 -10.62
C PRO A 183 4.41 14.40 -10.21
N GLY A 184 4.66 14.28 -8.91
CA GLY A 184 5.93 13.80 -8.35
C GLY A 184 6.05 12.29 -8.29
N LEU A 185 4.99 11.53 -8.61
CA LEU A 185 4.89 10.07 -8.45
C LEU A 185 5.32 9.60 -7.05
N LEU A 186 5.06 10.42 -6.04
CA LEU A 186 5.43 10.15 -4.66
C LEU A 186 4.69 8.94 -4.08
N THR A 187 3.54 8.58 -4.66
CA THR A 187 2.82 7.33 -4.36
C THR A 187 3.75 6.12 -4.43
N PHE A 188 4.68 6.09 -5.40
CA PHE A 188 5.60 4.97 -5.62
C PHE A 188 6.97 5.15 -4.95
N PHE A 189 7.12 6.20 -4.13
CA PHE A 189 8.36 6.43 -3.41
C PHE A 189 8.42 5.53 -2.17
N ASN A 190 9.26 4.49 -2.25
CA ASN A 190 9.50 3.54 -1.16
C ASN A 190 10.75 3.92 -0.36
N ILE A 191 10.65 3.93 0.95
CA ILE A 191 11.79 4.14 1.86
C ILE A 191 12.45 2.79 2.15
N ASN A 192 13.54 2.47 1.45
CA ASN A 192 14.26 1.20 1.59
C ASN A 192 15.62 1.35 2.28
N THR A 193 16.16 2.55 2.31
CA THR A 193 17.47 2.89 2.86
C THR A 193 17.39 4.11 3.77
N ARG A 194 18.46 4.37 4.53
CA ARG A 194 18.58 5.61 5.31
C ARG A 194 18.61 6.85 4.41
N GLU A 195 19.21 6.74 3.23
CA GLU A 195 19.20 7.81 2.23
C GLU A 195 17.80 8.14 1.73
N ASP A 196 16.96 7.12 1.52
CA ASP A 196 15.55 7.35 1.15
C ASP A 196 14.80 8.05 2.28
N LEU A 197 15.07 7.68 3.54
CA LEU A 197 14.48 8.34 4.70
C LEU A 197 14.88 9.82 4.78
N GLU A 198 16.15 10.15 4.51
CA GLU A 198 16.60 11.55 4.46
C GLU A 198 15.98 12.32 3.27
N LYS A 199 15.80 11.68 2.11
CA LYS A 199 15.05 12.27 1.00
C LYS A 199 13.59 12.53 1.40
N ALA A 200 12.94 11.56 2.05
CA ALA A 200 11.57 11.71 2.55
C ALA A 200 11.44 12.87 3.55
N ARG A 201 12.41 13.04 4.47
CA ARG A 201 12.45 14.16 5.42
C ARG A 201 12.51 15.51 4.71
N ARG A 202 13.35 15.63 3.67
CA ARG A 202 13.44 16.85 2.84
C ARG A 202 12.13 17.15 2.14
N ILE A 203 11.47 16.15 1.54
CA ILE A 203 10.16 16.32 0.89
C ILE A 203 9.13 16.86 1.89
N VAL A 204 9.04 16.27 3.08
CA VAL A 204 8.10 16.75 4.12
C VAL A 204 8.44 18.17 4.57
N GLY A 205 9.72 18.51 4.73
CA GLY A 205 10.16 19.86 5.12
C GLY A 205 9.78 20.92 4.08
N GLN A 206 9.87 20.60 2.79
CA GLN A 206 9.45 21.50 1.71
C GLN A 206 7.92 21.71 1.70
N VAL A 207 7.12 20.65 1.83
CA VAL A 207 5.65 20.76 1.89
C VAL A 207 5.19 21.57 3.11
N GLY A 208 5.83 21.39 4.27
CA GLY A 208 5.54 22.17 5.47
C GLY A 208 5.86 23.67 5.34
N ALA A 209 6.93 24.04 4.61
CA ALA A 209 7.30 25.42 4.35
C ALA A 209 6.31 26.16 3.43
N TYR A 210 5.77 25.48 2.43
CA TYR A 210 4.74 26.06 1.54
C TYR A 210 3.39 26.23 2.23
N GLY A 211 3.01 25.32 3.13
CA GLY A 211 1.74 25.42 3.88
C GLY A 211 1.72 26.56 4.91
N SER A 212 2.87 26.95 5.46
CA SER A 212 2.98 28.07 6.40
C SER A 212 3.02 29.45 5.72
N ALA A 213 3.44 29.52 4.46
CA ALA A 213 3.51 30.77 3.69
C ALA A 213 2.12 31.23 3.19
N SER A 214 1.20 30.30 2.92
CA SER A 214 -0.17 30.63 2.47
C SER A 214 -1.13 31.06 3.60
N ALA A 215 -0.84 30.67 4.84
CA ALA A 215 -1.68 31.05 6.00
C ALA A 215 -1.41 32.47 6.54
N GLY A 216 -0.38 33.15 6.03
CA GLY A 216 0.00 34.49 6.45
C GLY A 216 -0.49 35.64 5.57
N ALA A 217 -1.14 35.35 4.42
CA ALA A 217 -1.52 36.38 3.44
C ALA A 217 -2.94 36.97 3.62
N ASP A 218 -3.79 36.38 4.47
CA ASP A 218 -5.19 36.82 4.66
C ASP A 218 -5.43 37.60 5.98
N ARG A 219 -4.40 38.24 6.52
CA ARG A 219 -4.57 39.19 7.64
C ARG A 219 -3.80 40.48 7.33
N LYS A 220 -4.38 41.30 6.48
CA LYS A 220 -4.17 42.75 6.48
C LYS A 220 -5.42 43.43 5.96
#